data_70dcd9817125b3a11062693bd021ff4e
#
_entry.id   70dcd9817125b3a11062693bd021ff4e
#
_cell.length_a   1.000
_cell.length_b   1.000
_cell.length_c   1.000
_cell.angle_alpha   90.00
_cell.angle_beta   90.00
_cell.angle_gamma   90.00
#
_symmetry.space_group_name_H-M   'P 1'
#
loop_
_entity.id
_entity.type
_entity.pdbx_description
1 polymer ?
#
loop_
_entity_poly.entity_id
_entity_poly.type
_entity_poly.pdbx_seq_one_letter_code
_entity_poly.pdbx_strand_id
1 'polypeptide(L)'
;IERYLYLRLAMIYGQRGAQLRMIVFDDFIQAERGYQIRLFRAKQRGDGTGWRMKPETFNLDEDLYKIVHVYRSIILFQLKQEYPGRADWDKAIKHVPLFRRKTDYKKNKNKTSVIVDLSNQHLLEHSPQAEFHVSGGVIRYWLLHMENMPGFPISSRTHQPIKISRGHRFRHTLGTDLSNVGLDEWAIASALMHTDTRTVRKYRAVSAELMKLIDEKMNDHLALVVRAFTGTIVTDRASAKNGDQADRQIEDLAVCGADTACHLDAPFTCYGCSKFQPLLDADHSAALERLERRRAQTIATDKTTGVLWDRAILACRMIIIDCNELCKSDNEGGNDV
;
A
#
# COMPACT_ATOMS: atom_id res chain seq x y z
N ILE A 1 17.44 -23.42 -5.33
CA ILE A 1 17.93 -22.09 -5.75
C ILE A 1 16.84 -21.37 -6.55
N GLU A 2 16.25 -21.93 -7.64
CA GLU A 2 15.25 -21.28 -8.50
C GLU A 2 14.09 -20.68 -7.72
N ARG A 3 13.48 -21.43 -6.81
CA ARG A 3 12.34 -20.97 -6.00
C ARG A 3 12.74 -19.81 -5.08
N TYR A 4 13.92 -19.89 -4.50
CA TYR A 4 14.48 -18.82 -3.67
C TYR A 4 14.71 -17.55 -4.48
N LEU A 5 15.36 -17.66 -5.64
CA LEU A 5 15.60 -16.52 -6.53
C LEU A 5 14.29 -15.87 -6.98
N TYR A 6 13.28 -16.68 -7.36
CA TYR A 6 11.98 -16.17 -7.74
C TYR A 6 11.32 -15.37 -6.59
N LEU A 7 11.35 -15.94 -5.38
CA LEU A 7 10.76 -15.28 -4.21
C LEU A 7 11.47 -13.96 -3.89
N ARG A 8 12.81 -13.97 -3.86
CA ARG A 8 13.61 -12.76 -3.62
C ARG A 8 13.33 -11.67 -4.64
N LEU A 9 13.35 -11.99 -5.93
CA LEU A 9 13.05 -11.04 -7.00
C LEU A 9 11.59 -10.52 -6.92
N ALA A 10 10.64 -11.39 -6.59
CA ALA A 10 9.26 -10.99 -6.41
C ALA A 10 9.06 -10.04 -5.23
N MET A 11 9.77 -10.26 -4.12
CA MET A 11 9.72 -9.41 -2.92
C MET A 11 10.37 -8.05 -3.17
N ILE A 12 11.56 -8.03 -3.79
CA ILE A 12 12.34 -6.79 -3.99
C ILE A 12 11.66 -5.88 -5.02
N TYR A 13 11.25 -6.43 -6.16
CA TYR A 13 10.79 -5.61 -7.29
C TYR A 13 9.27 -5.58 -7.46
N GLY A 14 8.50 -6.42 -6.77
CA GLY A 14 7.05 -6.48 -6.88
C GLY A 14 6.52 -6.71 -8.29
N GLN A 15 7.35 -7.26 -9.20
CA GLN A 15 6.97 -7.44 -10.58
C GLN A 15 5.98 -8.59 -10.78
N ARG A 16 5.21 -8.54 -11.87
CA ARG A 16 4.28 -9.62 -12.19
C ARG A 16 5.04 -10.90 -12.54
N GLY A 17 4.48 -12.05 -12.24
CA GLY A 17 5.09 -13.34 -12.56
C GLY A 17 5.47 -13.50 -14.04
N ALA A 18 4.72 -12.87 -14.95
CA ALA A 18 5.07 -12.84 -16.37
C ALA A 18 6.37 -12.08 -16.65
N GLN A 19 6.64 -10.99 -15.91
CA GLN A 19 7.86 -10.18 -16.05
C GLN A 19 9.08 -10.94 -15.49
N LEU A 20 8.95 -11.49 -14.28
CA LEU A 20 10.03 -12.27 -13.67
C LEU A 20 10.42 -13.50 -14.50
N ARG A 21 9.44 -14.15 -15.16
CA ARG A 21 9.73 -15.27 -16.05
C ARG A 21 10.54 -14.92 -17.30
N MET A 22 10.51 -13.64 -17.73
CA MET A 22 11.25 -13.20 -18.91
C MET A 22 12.74 -13.05 -18.67
N ILE A 23 13.20 -13.07 -17.42
CA ILE A 23 14.59 -12.84 -17.05
C ILE A 23 15.48 -13.95 -17.58
N VAL A 24 16.61 -13.56 -18.18
CA VAL A 24 17.72 -14.43 -18.59
C VAL A 24 18.98 -14.04 -17.83
N PHE A 25 20.03 -14.83 -17.93
CA PHE A 25 21.29 -14.52 -17.22
C PHE A 25 21.96 -13.23 -17.69
N ASP A 26 21.75 -12.80 -18.95
CA ASP A 26 22.28 -11.53 -19.46
C ASP A 26 21.60 -10.28 -18.89
N ASP A 27 20.48 -10.45 -18.20
CA ASP A 27 19.79 -9.33 -17.57
C ASP A 27 20.42 -8.87 -16.26
N PHE A 28 21.39 -9.63 -15.74
CA PHE A 28 22.18 -9.29 -14.57
C PHE A 28 23.48 -8.63 -14.99
N ILE A 29 23.62 -7.35 -14.72
CA ILE A 29 24.66 -6.48 -15.23
C ILE A 29 25.56 -6.04 -14.09
N GLN A 30 26.85 -6.13 -14.28
CA GLN A 30 27.84 -5.44 -13.46
C GLN A 30 28.06 -4.05 -14.10
N ALA A 31 27.64 -3.00 -13.41
CA ALA A 31 27.84 -1.62 -13.83
C ALA A 31 29.11 -1.04 -13.18
N GLU A 32 29.51 0.16 -13.60
CA GLU A 32 30.66 0.86 -12.99
C GLU A 32 30.49 1.09 -11.49
N ARG A 33 29.25 1.32 -11.05
CA ARG A 33 28.89 1.52 -9.64
C ARG A 33 27.82 0.52 -9.22
N GLY A 34 28.26 -0.70 -8.84
CA GLY A 34 27.40 -1.73 -8.31
C GLY A 34 26.80 -2.66 -9.36
N TYR A 35 25.66 -3.27 -9.04
CA TYR A 35 25.01 -4.29 -9.85
C TYR A 35 23.62 -3.86 -10.23
N GLN A 36 23.13 -4.30 -11.37
CA GLN A 36 21.85 -3.93 -11.94
C GLN A 36 21.14 -5.14 -12.54
N ILE A 37 19.81 -5.05 -12.63
CA ILE A 37 18.97 -6.03 -13.33
C ILE A 37 18.08 -5.33 -14.35
N ARG A 38 17.95 -5.92 -15.54
CA ARG A 38 16.96 -5.50 -16.55
C ARG A 38 15.66 -6.25 -16.35
N LEU A 39 14.56 -5.52 -16.21
CA LEU A 39 13.20 -6.05 -16.11
C LEU A 39 12.36 -5.53 -17.28
N PHE A 40 11.35 -6.29 -17.70
CA PHE A 40 10.57 -6.02 -18.90
C PHE A 40 9.11 -5.75 -18.58
N ARG A 41 8.45 -4.89 -19.35
CA ARG A 41 7.03 -4.60 -19.16
C ARG A 41 6.16 -5.78 -19.58
N ALA A 42 5.16 -6.16 -18.76
CA ALA A 42 4.33 -7.35 -19.00
C ALA A 42 3.22 -7.14 -20.04
N LYS A 43 2.72 -5.91 -20.15
CA LYS A 43 1.58 -5.59 -21.03
C LYS A 43 2.03 -4.59 -22.07
N GLN A 44 2.43 -5.08 -23.22
CA GLN A 44 2.70 -4.26 -24.37
C GLN A 44 1.55 -4.47 -25.36
N ARG A 45 0.79 -3.41 -25.62
CA ARG A 45 -0.29 -3.43 -26.60
C ARG A 45 0.26 -2.96 -27.95
N GLY A 46 0.03 -3.70 -28.99
CA GLY A 46 -0.15 -3.14 -30.32
C GLY A 46 0.85 -3.51 -31.39
N ASP A 47 2.02 -4.06 -31.11
CA ASP A 47 3.01 -4.33 -32.16
C ASP A 47 3.35 -5.82 -32.39
N GLY A 48 2.71 -6.73 -31.68
CA GLY A 48 2.86 -8.18 -31.88
C GLY A 48 4.25 -8.78 -31.65
N THR A 49 5.26 -7.96 -31.40
CA THR A 49 6.68 -8.38 -31.31
C THR A 49 7.17 -8.57 -29.88
N GLY A 50 6.35 -8.37 -28.90
CA GLY A 50 6.56 -7.87 -27.62
C GLY A 50 7.11 -8.73 -26.49
N TRP A 51 7.61 -9.94 -26.70
CA TRP A 51 8.30 -10.66 -25.62
C TRP A 51 9.64 -10.01 -25.33
N ARG A 52 9.85 -9.53 -24.08
CA ARG A 52 11.08 -8.86 -23.62
C ARG A 52 11.37 -7.48 -24.25
N MET A 53 10.34 -6.72 -24.63
CA MET A 53 10.55 -5.34 -25.09
C MET A 53 10.54 -4.32 -23.94
N LYS A 54 11.11 -3.14 -24.21
CA LYS A 54 11.17 -2.00 -23.29
C LYS A 54 11.73 -2.39 -21.92
N PRO A 55 13.02 -2.78 -21.86
CA PRO A 55 13.67 -3.04 -20.59
C PRO A 55 13.79 -1.77 -19.76
N GLU A 56 13.65 -1.92 -18.46
CA GLU A 56 13.99 -0.91 -17.46
C GLU A 56 15.04 -1.51 -16.53
N THR A 57 16.01 -0.69 -16.14
CA THR A 57 17.14 -1.13 -15.32
C THR A 57 16.90 -0.70 -13.87
N PHE A 58 17.10 -1.64 -12.96
CA PHE A 58 16.96 -1.45 -11.52
C PHE A 58 18.25 -1.82 -10.81
N ASN A 59 18.53 -1.16 -9.70
CA ASN A 59 19.67 -1.55 -8.85
C ASN A 59 19.44 -2.96 -8.29
N LEU A 60 20.51 -3.71 -8.18
CA LEU A 60 20.53 -5.08 -7.68
C LEU A 60 21.49 -5.17 -6.49
N ASP A 61 21.04 -5.87 -5.45
CA ASP A 61 21.88 -6.21 -4.31
C ASP A 61 23.06 -7.10 -4.72
N GLU A 62 24.24 -6.82 -4.17
CA GLU A 62 25.47 -7.54 -4.50
C GLU A 62 25.38 -9.04 -4.16
N ASP A 63 24.80 -9.37 -3.01
CA ASP A 63 24.67 -10.76 -2.58
C ASP A 63 23.74 -11.54 -3.52
N LEU A 64 22.64 -10.90 -3.96
CA LEU A 64 21.74 -11.50 -4.92
C LEU A 64 22.42 -11.70 -6.28
N TYR A 65 23.25 -10.73 -6.73
CA TYR A 65 24.07 -10.87 -7.94
C TYR A 65 25.02 -12.07 -7.84
N LYS A 66 25.75 -12.21 -6.72
CA LYS A 66 26.66 -13.33 -6.47
C LYS A 66 25.92 -14.67 -6.49
N ILE A 67 24.76 -14.76 -5.86
CA ILE A 67 23.94 -15.98 -5.87
C ILE A 67 23.52 -16.36 -7.30
N VAL A 68 23.09 -15.38 -8.09
CA VAL A 68 22.73 -15.62 -9.50
C VAL A 68 23.94 -16.06 -10.31
N HIS A 69 25.11 -15.50 -10.06
CA HIS A 69 26.34 -15.87 -10.76
C HIS A 69 26.78 -17.30 -10.45
N VAL A 70 26.71 -17.72 -9.18
CA VAL A 70 26.93 -19.12 -8.77
C VAL A 70 25.90 -20.04 -9.42
N TYR A 71 24.62 -19.65 -9.40
CA TYR A 71 23.57 -20.42 -10.04
C TYR A 71 23.79 -20.55 -11.55
N ARG A 72 24.21 -19.50 -12.23
CA ARG A 72 24.59 -19.53 -13.65
C ARG A 72 25.68 -20.57 -13.92
N SER A 73 26.72 -20.66 -13.07
CA SER A 73 27.80 -21.64 -13.22
C SER A 73 27.28 -23.08 -13.06
N ILE A 74 26.37 -23.32 -12.13
CA ILE A 74 25.71 -24.62 -11.95
C ILE A 74 24.91 -24.99 -13.20
N ILE A 75 24.11 -24.07 -13.73
CA ILE A 75 23.30 -24.32 -14.93
C ILE A 75 24.20 -24.55 -16.14
N LEU A 76 25.28 -23.78 -16.29
CA LEU A 76 26.25 -23.97 -17.36
C LEU A 76 26.84 -25.37 -17.31
N PHE A 77 27.26 -25.83 -16.15
CA PHE A 77 27.77 -27.19 -15.96
C PHE A 77 26.73 -28.24 -16.36
N GLN A 78 25.49 -28.11 -15.90
CA GLN A 78 24.40 -29.02 -16.25
C GLN A 78 24.13 -29.05 -17.75
N LEU A 79 24.11 -27.90 -18.42
CA LEU A 79 23.86 -27.82 -19.86
C LEU A 79 24.97 -28.45 -20.68
N LYS A 80 26.23 -28.29 -20.27
CA LYS A 80 27.38 -28.98 -20.92
C LYS A 80 27.27 -30.52 -20.80
N GLN A 81 26.70 -31.02 -19.72
CA GLN A 81 26.43 -32.46 -19.55
C GLN A 81 25.19 -32.93 -20.34
N GLU A 82 24.12 -32.15 -20.31
CA GLU A 82 22.88 -32.47 -21.03
C GLU A 82 23.03 -32.44 -22.57
N TYR A 83 23.91 -31.55 -23.08
CA TYR A 83 24.10 -31.29 -24.52
C TYR A 83 25.60 -31.26 -24.88
N PRO A 84 26.32 -32.37 -24.83
CA PRO A 84 27.78 -32.40 -25.05
C PRO A 84 28.22 -32.03 -26.46
N GLY A 85 27.33 -32.15 -27.44
CA GLY A 85 27.57 -31.77 -28.83
C GLY A 85 27.62 -30.26 -29.10
N ARG A 86 27.28 -29.42 -28.13
CA ARG A 86 27.28 -27.98 -28.29
C ARG A 86 28.49 -27.34 -27.59
N ALA A 87 29.37 -26.76 -28.39
CA ALA A 87 30.65 -26.19 -27.90
C ALA A 87 30.52 -24.75 -27.35
N ASP A 88 29.51 -23.99 -27.73
CA ASP A 88 29.40 -22.56 -27.50
C ASP A 88 28.59 -22.17 -26.23
N TRP A 89 28.40 -23.11 -25.28
CA TRP A 89 27.63 -22.87 -24.06
C TRP A 89 28.11 -21.67 -23.25
N ASP A 90 29.40 -21.35 -23.26
CA ASP A 90 29.94 -20.19 -22.54
C ASP A 90 29.40 -18.85 -23.08
N LYS A 91 29.01 -18.83 -24.37
CA LYS A 91 28.31 -17.68 -24.99
C LYS A 91 26.81 -17.80 -24.87
N ALA A 92 26.25 -18.99 -25.12
CA ALA A 92 24.83 -19.24 -25.13
C ALA A 92 24.16 -19.08 -23.76
N ILE A 93 24.87 -19.35 -22.67
CA ILE A 93 24.36 -19.25 -21.30
C ILE A 93 23.73 -17.88 -20.98
N LYS A 94 24.20 -16.81 -21.61
CA LYS A 94 23.65 -15.46 -21.45
C LYS A 94 22.16 -15.40 -21.77
N HIS A 95 21.71 -16.16 -22.77
CA HIS A 95 20.36 -16.17 -23.29
C HIS A 95 19.48 -17.23 -22.64
N VAL A 96 20.04 -18.08 -21.78
CA VAL A 96 19.29 -19.10 -21.04
C VAL A 96 18.40 -18.42 -19.99
N PRO A 97 17.10 -18.81 -19.92
CA PRO A 97 16.21 -18.32 -18.88
C PRO A 97 16.72 -18.59 -17.47
N LEU A 98 16.61 -17.58 -16.58
CA LEU A 98 16.88 -17.77 -15.15
C LEU A 98 15.99 -18.87 -14.57
N PHE A 99 14.73 -18.92 -15.02
CA PHE A 99 13.74 -19.94 -14.66
C PHE A 99 13.44 -20.80 -15.89
N ARG A 100 14.29 -21.79 -16.08
CA ARG A 100 14.26 -22.68 -17.24
C ARG A 100 13.08 -23.64 -17.19
N ARG A 101 12.41 -23.87 -18.33
CA ARG A 101 11.45 -24.95 -18.48
C ARG A 101 12.21 -26.29 -18.51
N LYS A 102 11.94 -27.15 -17.54
CA LYS A 102 12.51 -28.50 -17.49
C LYS A 102 11.70 -29.43 -18.38
N THR A 103 12.41 -30.30 -19.11
CA THR A 103 11.85 -31.18 -20.12
C THR A 103 11.01 -32.35 -19.61
N ASP A 104 10.90 -32.53 -18.31
CA ASP A 104 10.17 -33.65 -17.71
C ASP A 104 8.66 -33.38 -17.64
N TYR A 105 7.97 -33.58 -18.77
CA TYR A 105 6.52 -33.77 -18.75
C TYR A 105 6.17 -35.22 -19.03
N LYS A 106 5.62 -35.89 -18.03
CA LYS A 106 4.90 -37.17 -18.20
C LYS A 106 3.82 -36.94 -19.27
N LYS A 107 3.90 -37.72 -20.35
CA LYS A 107 2.95 -37.76 -21.45
C LYS A 107 1.50 -37.76 -20.95
N ASN A 108 0.76 -36.68 -21.20
CA ASN A 108 -0.69 -36.80 -21.23
C ASN A 108 -1.06 -37.31 -22.62
N LYS A 109 -1.85 -38.34 -22.72
CA LYS A 109 -2.05 -39.23 -23.87
C LYS A 109 -2.39 -38.59 -25.24
N ASN A 110 -2.62 -37.26 -25.31
CA ASN A 110 -3.05 -36.58 -26.54
C ASN A 110 -2.38 -35.23 -26.81
N LYS A 111 -1.24 -34.91 -26.16
CA LYS A 111 -0.49 -33.68 -26.51
C LYS A 111 0.95 -34.03 -26.82
N THR A 112 1.37 -33.73 -28.03
CA THR A 112 2.78 -33.77 -28.47
C THR A 112 3.60 -32.98 -27.47
N SER A 113 4.45 -33.67 -26.70
CA SER A 113 5.40 -32.98 -25.80
C SER A 113 6.40 -32.28 -26.69
N VAL A 114 6.34 -30.97 -26.77
CA VAL A 114 7.40 -30.17 -27.35
C VAL A 114 8.59 -30.29 -26.38
N ILE A 115 9.56 -31.11 -26.75
CA ILE A 115 10.86 -31.13 -26.09
C ILE A 115 11.49 -29.79 -26.45
N VAL A 116 11.69 -28.96 -25.46
CA VAL A 116 12.41 -27.70 -25.63
C VAL A 116 13.87 -28.03 -25.80
N ASP A 117 14.28 -28.20 -27.05
CA ASP A 117 15.65 -28.50 -27.40
C ASP A 117 16.50 -27.22 -27.33
N LEU A 118 17.29 -27.11 -26.26
CA LEU A 118 18.26 -26.02 -26.10
C LEU A 118 19.54 -26.22 -26.94
N SER A 119 19.68 -27.33 -27.65
CA SER A 119 20.80 -27.56 -28.55
C SER A 119 20.80 -26.63 -29.76
N ASN A 120 19.67 -26.01 -30.06
CA ASN A 120 19.45 -25.28 -31.29
C ASN A 120 20.15 -23.89 -31.29
N GLN A 121 20.69 -23.50 -32.43
CA GLN A 121 21.45 -22.28 -32.69
C GLN A 121 20.67 -20.99 -32.40
N HIS A 122 19.33 -21.04 -32.45
CA HIS A 122 18.41 -19.93 -32.18
C HIS A 122 18.54 -19.24 -30.80
N LEU A 123 19.15 -19.88 -29.79
CA LEU A 123 19.40 -19.24 -28.50
C LEU A 123 20.41 -18.10 -28.57
N LEU A 124 21.27 -18.05 -29.61
CA LEU A 124 22.32 -17.04 -29.77
C LEU A 124 21.85 -15.81 -30.56
N GLU A 125 20.88 -15.98 -31.45
CA GLU A 125 20.52 -14.98 -32.44
C GLU A 125 19.27 -14.20 -32.07
N HIS A 126 18.42 -14.76 -31.22
CA HIS A 126 17.13 -14.15 -30.85
C HIS A 126 16.92 -14.22 -29.33
N SER A 127 16.28 -13.19 -28.80
CA SER A 127 15.76 -13.20 -27.43
C SER A 127 15.02 -14.50 -27.17
N PRO A 128 15.28 -15.21 -26.08
CA PRO A 128 14.68 -16.52 -25.85
C PRO A 128 13.17 -16.45 -25.89
N GLN A 129 12.59 -17.31 -26.70
CA GLN A 129 11.15 -17.38 -26.87
C GLN A 129 10.49 -17.83 -25.57
N ALA A 130 9.22 -17.45 -25.39
CA ALA A 130 8.45 -17.76 -24.18
C ALA A 130 8.42 -19.26 -23.82
N GLU A 131 8.64 -20.13 -24.81
CA GLU A 131 8.65 -21.60 -24.66
C GLU A 131 9.81 -22.14 -23.82
N PHE A 132 10.95 -21.43 -23.78
CA PHE A 132 12.10 -21.83 -22.96
C PHE A 132 11.95 -21.48 -21.50
N HIS A 133 11.00 -20.61 -21.18
CA HIS A 133 10.75 -20.13 -19.83
C HIS A 133 9.73 -21.00 -19.09
N VAL A 134 9.90 -21.09 -17.78
CA VAL A 134 8.92 -21.78 -16.92
C VAL A 134 7.52 -21.21 -17.10
N SER A 135 6.50 -22.06 -17.07
CA SER A 135 5.11 -21.61 -17.18
C SER A 135 4.62 -20.94 -15.90
N GLY A 136 3.60 -20.08 -16.03
CA GLY A 136 2.95 -19.46 -14.87
C GLY A 136 2.31 -20.47 -13.91
N GLY A 137 1.88 -21.63 -14.43
CA GLY A 137 1.33 -22.72 -13.64
C GLY A 137 2.39 -23.35 -12.72
N VAL A 138 3.62 -23.54 -13.21
CA VAL A 138 4.75 -24.06 -12.41
C VAL A 138 5.14 -23.07 -11.32
N ILE A 139 5.19 -21.77 -11.62
CA ILE A 139 5.47 -20.73 -10.61
C ILE A 139 4.39 -20.76 -9.52
N ARG A 140 3.12 -20.84 -9.90
CA ARG A 140 2.02 -20.96 -8.94
C ARG A 140 2.17 -22.19 -8.06
N TYR A 141 2.55 -23.33 -8.64
CA TYR A 141 2.81 -24.54 -7.90
C TYR A 141 3.96 -24.38 -6.90
N TRP A 142 5.06 -23.72 -7.28
CA TRP A 142 6.17 -23.43 -6.36
C TRP A 142 5.70 -22.61 -5.16
N LEU A 143 4.93 -21.55 -5.40
CA LEU A 143 4.42 -20.69 -4.34
C LEU A 143 3.44 -21.42 -3.42
N LEU A 144 2.53 -22.22 -3.99
CA LEU A 144 1.62 -23.07 -3.22
C LEU A 144 2.36 -24.08 -2.35
N HIS A 145 3.41 -24.69 -2.89
CA HIS A 145 4.22 -25.65 -2.12
C HIS A 145 4.90 -24.93 -0.95
N MET A 146 5.40 -23.72 -1.15
CA MET A 146 6.05 -22.94 -0.09
C MET A 146 5.05 -22.50 0.98
N GLU A 147 3.84 -22.08 0.60
CA GLU A 147 2.75 -21.76 1.56
C GLU A 147 2.41 -22.90 2.52
N ASN A 148 2.56 -24.12 2.06
CA ASN A 148 2.21 -25.32 2.81
C ASN A 148 3.42 -25.96 3.54
N MET A 149 4.60 -25.31 3.51
CA MET A 149 5.77 -25.82 4.24
C MET A 149 5.63 -25.57 5.75
N PRO A 150 6.06 -26.48 6.59
CA PRO A 150 6.14 -26.24 8.03
C PRO A 150 6.98 -24.98 8.32
N GLY A 151 6.50 -24.14 9.24
CA GLY A 151 7.18 -22.90 9.59
C GLY A 151 7.00 -21.74 8.60
N PHE A 152 6.11 -21.89 7.60
CA PHE A 152 5.79 -20.77 6.72
C PHE A 152 5.10 -19.64 7.51
N PRO A 153 5.40 -18.34 7.25
CA PRO A 153 4.89 -17.23 8.03
C PRO A 153 3.36 -17.18 8.09
N ILE A 154 2.86 -16.89 9.28
CA ILE A 154 1.44 -16.71 9.58
C ILE A 154 1.16 -15.21 9.68
N SER A 155 0.02 -14.78 9.13
CA SER A 155 -0.45 -13.40 9.24
C SER A 155 -0.86 -13.10 10.69
N SER A 156 -0.29 -12.07 11.31
CA SER A 156 -0.67 -11.61 12.64
C SER A 156 -2.14 -11.17 12.73
N ARG A 157 -2.70 -10.68 11.60
CA ARG A 157 -4.09 -10.21 11.55
C ARG A 157 -5.11 -11.33 11.39
N THR A 158 -4.81 -12.37 10.61
CA THR A 158 -5.78 -13.42 10.26
C THR A 158 -5.48 -14.76 10.91
N HIS A 159 -4.32 -14.89 11.57
CA HIS A 159 -3.80 -16.14 12.15
C HIS A 159 -3.78 -17.31 11.15
N GLN A 160 -3.74 -17.01 9.84
CA GLN A 160 -3.68 -17.97 8.76
C GLN A 160 -2.36 -17.84 7.98
N PRO A 161 -1.88 -18.91 7.33
CA PRO A 161 -0.69 -18.83 6.48
C PRO A 161 -0.81 -17.72 5.43
N ILE A 162 0.25 -16.97 5.26
CA ILE A 162 0.30 -15.86 4.28
C ILE A 162 0.16 -16.43 2.87
N LYS A 163 -0.89 -16.04 2.13
CA LYS A 163 -1.13 -16.52 0.76
C LYS A 163 -0.27 -15.75 -0.24
N ILE A 164 0.76 -16.40 -0.80
CA ILE A 164 1.68 -15.83 -1.81
C ILE A 164 1.41 -16.34 -3.23
N SER A 165 0.72 -17.47 -3.38
CA SER A 165 0.41 -18.11 -4.67
C SER A 165 -0.46 -17.26 -5.60
N ARG A 166 -1.12 -16.24 -5.09
CA ARG A 166 -1.86 -15.25 -5.86
C ARG A 166 -0.96 -14.14 -6.40
N GLY A 167 0.13 -14.42 -7.00
CA GLY A 167 1.13 -13.60 -7.72
C GLY A 167 1.14 -12.07 -7.63
N HIS A 168 0.02 -11.44 -7.31
CA HIS A 168 -0.09 -9.99 -7.14
C HIS A 168 0.23 -9.51 -5.71
N ARG A 169 0.34 -10.41 -4.72
CA ARG A 169 0.55 -10.02 -3.34
C ARG A 169 1.85 -9.24 -3.14
N PHE A 170 2.96 -9.75 -3.67
CA PHE A 170 4.25 -9.06 -3.57
C PHE A 170 4.19 -7.64 -4.12
N ARG A 171 3.51 -7.48 -5.26
CA ARG A 171 3.31 -6.19 -5.89
C ARG A 171 2.44 -5.24 -5.04
N HIS A 172 1.37 -5.76 -4.46
CA HIS A 172 0.52 -4.98 -3.56
C HIS A 172 1.28 -4.58 -2.30
N THR A 173 2.02 -5.50 -1.68
CA THR A 173 2.85 -5.22 -0.51
C THR A 173 3.85 -4.13 -0.83
N LEU A 174 4.68 -4.29 -1.87
CA LEU A 174 5.66 -3.27 -2.25
C LEU A 174 5.00 -1.91 -2.55
N GLY A 175 3.89 -1.89 -3.31
CA GLY A 175 3.19 -0.64 -3.61
C GLY A 175 2.65 0.06 -2.37
N THR A 176 2.17 -0.71 -1.39
CA THR A 176 1.72 -0.18 -0.10
C THR A 176 2.89 0.34 0.73
N ASP A 177 4.00 -0.40 0.79
CA ASP A 177 5.21 -0.01 1.53
C ASP A 177 5.81 1.27 0.96
N LEU A 178 5.92 1.39 -0.37
CA LEU A 178 6.38 2.61 -1.04
C LEU A 178 5.46 3.81 -0.77
N SER A 179 4.14 3.57 -0.70
CA SER A 179 3.17 4.59 -0.33
C SER A 179 3.32 5.01 1.14
N ASN A 180 3.56 4.06 2.05
CA ASN A 180 3.74 4.33 3.48
C ASN A 180 5.01 5.13 3.77
N VAL A 181 6.08 4.94 3.00
CA VAL A 181 7.30 5.77 3.11
C VAL A 181 7.16 7.13 2.41
N GLY A 182 5.98 7.46 1.88
CA GLY A 182 5.67 8.79 1.35
C GLY A 182 6.09 9.05 -0.09
N LEU A 183 6.42 8.02 -0.89
CA LEU A 183 6.71 8.22 -2.30
C LEU A 183 5.47 8.73 -3.05
N ASP A 184 5.71 9.60 -4.04
CA ASP A 184 4.65 10.10 -4.90
C ASP A 184 4.10 9.02 -5.88
N GLU A 185 2.96 9.30 -6.49
CA GLU A 185 2.29 8.36 -7.39
C GLU A 185 3.14 7.98 -8.62
N TRP A 186 3.96 8.90 -9.12
CA TRP A 186 4.80 8.65 -10.28
C TRP A 186 5.99 7.77 -9.93
N ALA A 187 6.62 8.01 -8.77
CA ALA A 187 7.71 7.17 -8.26
C ALA A 187 7.22 5.72 -8.02
N ILE A 188 6.05 5.56 -7.39
CA ILE A 188 5.45 4.23 -7.18
C ILE A 188 5.09 3.58 -8.53
N ALA A 189 4.51 4.34 -9.48
CA ALA A 189 4.18 3.84 -10.81
C ALA A 189 5.44 3.37 -11.53
N SER A 190 6.52 4.15 -11.49
CA SER A 190 7.82 3.80 -12.07
C SER A 190 8.40 2.54 -11.44
N ALA A 191 8.50 2.46 -10.11
CA ALA A 191 9.02 1.29 -9.39
C ALA A 191 8.25 0.00 -9.75
N LEU A 192 6.94 0.11 -9.94
CA LEU A 192 6.07 -0.99 -10.32
C LEU A 192 5.95 -1.17 -11.84
N MET A 193 6.66 -0.40 -12.66
CA MET A 193 6.54 -0.42 -14.13
C MET A 193 5.08 -0.27 -14.62
N HIS A 194 4.32 0.61 -13.99
CA HIS A 194 2.99 1.01 -14.46
C HIS A 194 3.11 2.05 -15.58
N THR A 195 2.15 2.03 -16.51
CA THR A 195 2.07 3.02 -17.60
C THR A 195 1.33 4.29 -17.18
N ASP A 196 0.55 4.22 -16.10
CA ASP A 196 -0.20 5.34 -15.54
C ASP A 196 -0.31 5.24 -14.01
N THR A 197 -0.68 6.36 -13.37
CA THR A 197 -0.81 6.45 -11.92
C THR A 197 -2.18 5.99 -11.39
N ARG A 198 -3.19 5.77 -12.25
CA ARG A 198 -4.56 5.40 -11.83
C ARG A 198 -4.59 4.13 -11.00
N THR A 199 -3.74 3.17 -11.34
CA THR A 199 -3.63 1.91 -10.58
C THR A 199 -2.88 2.07 -9.26
N VAL A 200 -2.07 3.12 -9.11
CA VAL A 200 -1.28 3.40 -7.90
C VAL A 200 -2.18 3.90 -6.77
N ARG A 201 -3.25 4.63 -7.08
CA ARG A 201 -4.20 5.14 -6.07
C ARG A 201 -4.76 4.05 -5.14
N LYS A 202 -4.80 2.80 -5.62
CA LYS A 202 -5.21 1.66 -4.78
C LYS A 202 -4.21 1.34 -3.65
N TYR A 203 -2.95 1.74 -3.79
CA TYR A 203 -1.91 1.57 -2.76
C TYR A 203 -1.87 2.73 -1.77
N ARG A 204 -2.46 3.85 -2.15
CA ARG A 204 -2.63 5.04 -1.30
C ARG A 204 -3.84 4.98 -0.37
N ALA A 205 -4.53 3.85 -0.29
CA ALA A 205 -5.49 3.65 0.77
C ALA A 205 -4.74 3.85 2.09
N VAL A 206 -5.04 4.97 2.73
CA VAL A 206 -4.37 5.48 3.92
C VAL A 206 -4.27 4.34 4.93
N SER A 207 -3.05 3.92 5.25
CA SER A 207 -2.88 2.92 6.30
C SER A 207 -3.31 3.52 7.63
N ALA A 208 -3.82 2.69 8.53
CA ALA A 208 -4.17 3.14 9.88
C ALA A 208 -2.97 3.78 10.60
N GLU A 209 -1.74 3.34 10.28
CA GLU A 209 -0.50 3.91 10.79
C GLU A 209 -0.19 5.29 10.23
N LEU A 210 -0.42 5.51 8.92
CA LEU A 210 -0.26 6.84 8.32
C LEU A 210 -1.31 7.83 8.87
N MET A 211 -2.56 7.37 9.08
CA MET A 211 -3.58 8.18 9.76
C MET A 211 -3.13 8.59 11.15
N LYS A 212 -2.60 7.63 11.92
CA LYS A 212 -2.07 7.90 13.26
C LYS A 212 -0.92 8.91 13.24
N LEU A 213 -0.02 8.80 12.27
CA LEU A 213 1.12 9.70 12.11
C LEU A 213 0.69 11.10 11.63
N ILE A 214 -0.35 11.18 10.81
CA ILE A 214 -0.99 12.44 10.42
C ILE A 214 -1.68 13.05 11.63
N ASP A 215 -2.43 12.28 12.40
CA ASP A 215 -3.08 12.74 13.62
C ASP A 215 -2.04 13.26 14.63
N GLU A 216 -0.96 12.52 14.87
CA GLU A 216 0.12 12.92 15.78
C GLU A 216 0.89 14.17 15.31
N LYS A 217 1.20 14.28 14.01
CA LYS A 217 1.98 15.39 13.43
C LYS A 217 1.16 16.65 13.16
N MET A 218 -0.13 16.50 12.87
CA MET A 218 -1.00 17.60 12.47
C MET A 218 -1.96 18.01 13.58
N ASN A 219 -2.01 17.29 14.69
CA ASN A 219 -2.97 17.55 15.75
C ASN A 219 -2.86 19.00 16.25
N ASP A 220 -1.65 19.50 16.50
CA ASP A 220 -1.43 20.88 16.96
C ASP A 220 -1.80 21.93 15.89
N HIS A 221 -1.50 21.65 14.62
CA HIS A 221 -1.85 22.56 13.53
C HIS A 221 -3.33 22.52 13.17
N LEU A 222 -3.95 21.31 13.19
CA LEU A 222 -5.40 21.17 12.99
C LEU A 222 -6.19 21.72 14.19
N ALA A 223 -5.70 21.62 15.40
CA ALA A 223 -6.30 22.24 16.58
C ALA A 223 -6.46 23.75 16.40
N LEU A 224 -5.45 24.46 15.89
CA LEU A 224 -5.53 25.87 15.58
C LEU A 224 -6.60 26.19 14.52
N VAL A 225 -6.69 25.38 13.46
CA VAL A 225 -7.70 25.56 12.43
C VAL A 225 -9.10 25.22 12.95
N VAL A 226 -9.24 24.17 13.75
CA VAL A 226 -10.52 23.80 14.37
C VAL A 226 -10.96 24.87 15.35
N ARG A 227 -10.05 25.38 16.21
CA ARG A 227 -10.36 26.50 17.13
C ARG A 227 -10.81 27.78 16.41
N ALA A 228 -10.32 28.03 15.20
CA ALA A 228 -10.81 29.15 14.38
C ALA A 228 -12.27 28.97 13.90
N PHE A 229 -12.78 27.75 13.91
CA PHE A 229 -14.14 27.40 13.49
C PHE A 229 -15.04 26.90 14.63
N THR A 230 -14.49 26.65 15.81
CA THR A 230 -15.25 26.43 17.05
C THR A 230 -15.54 27.77 17.69
N GLY A 231 -16.69 27.90 18.30
CA GLY A 231 -17.02 29.12 19.02
C GLY A 231 -16.18 29.31 20.30
N THR A 232 -16.42 30.36 21.03
CA THR A 232 -15.71 30.68 22.27
C THR A 232 -16.36 29.99 23.45
N ILE A 233 -15.60 29.20 24.23
CA ILE A 233 -16.09 28.60 25.48
C ILE A 233 -16.41 29.72 26.47
N VAL A 234 -17.56 29.59 27.12
CA VAL A 234 -18.03 30.54 28.13
C VAL A 234 -18.26 29.80 29.44
N THR A 235 -17.98 30.47 30.57
CA THR A 235 -18.10 29.88 31.90
C THR A 235 -19.56 29.61 32.28
N ASP A 236 -20.45 30.52 31.90
CA ASP A 236 -21.89 30.43 32.20
C ASP A 236 -22.71 31.14 31.11
N ARG A 237 -24.03 31.01 31.20
CA ARG A 237 -24.96 31.66 30.26
C ARG A 237 -24.89 33.18 30.31
N ALA A 238 -24.62 33.75 31.48
CA ALA A 238 -24.61 35.20 31.64
C ALA A 238 -23.42 35.85 30.94
N SER A 239 -22.31 35.12 30.82
CA SER A 239 -21.12 35.55 30.10
C SER A 239 -21.23 35.37 28.58
N ALA A 240 -22.20 34.61 28.12
CA ALA A 240 -22.41 34.37 26.69
C ALA A 240 -23.13 35.53 25.99
N LYS A 241 -22.73 35.81 24.74
CA LYS A 241 -23.53 36.69 23.87
C LYS A 241 -24.90 36.08 23.61
N ASN A 242 -25.96 36.84 23.87
CA ASN A 242 -27.36 36.40 23.82
C ASN A 242 -27.75 35.40 24.91
N GLY A 243 -27.04 35.34 26.02
CA GLY A 243 -27.25 34.39 27.09
C GLY A 243 -28.59 34.56 27.83
N ASP A 244 -29.17 35.78 27.77
CA ASP A 244 -30.46 36.16 28.30
C ASP A 244 -31.66 35.76 27.39
N GLN A 245 -31.39 35.39 26.13
CA GLN A 245 -32.40 35.06 25.13
C GLN A 245 -32.71 33.57 25.13
N ALA A 246 -33.93 33.18 25.51
CA ALA A 246 -34.35 31.78 25.60
C ALA A 246 -34.30 31.03 24.23
N ASP A 247 -34.55 31.76 23.12
CA ASP A 247 -34.50 31.20 21.77
C ASP A 247 -33.06 30.99 21.24
N ARG A 248 -32.07 31.47 22.00
CA ARG A 248 -30.65 31.28 21.68
C ARG A 248 -29.97 30.16 22.49
N GLN A 249 -30.68 29.61 23.42
CA GLN A 249 -30.16 28.48 24.20
C GLN A 249 -30.19 27.20 23.35
N ILE A 250 -29.07 26.48 23.41
CA ILE A 250 -28.88 25.22 22.68
C ILE A 250 -28.82 24.11 23.72
N GLU A 251 -29.98 23.57 24.11
CA GLU A 251 -30.11 22.63 25.22
C GLU A 251 -29.43 23.19 26.48
N ASP A 252 -28.85 22.31 27.30
CA ASP A 252 -27.99 22.73 28.42
C ASP A 252 -26.51 22.74 28.03
N LEU A 253 -26.20 22.77 26.72
CA LEU A 253 -24.85 22.62 26.19
C LEU A 253 -24.19 23.95 25.84
N ALA A 254 -24.96 24.93 25.35
CA ALA A 254 -24.36 26.13 24.78
C ALA A 254 -25.37 27.26 24.54
N VAL A 255 -24.85 28.43 24.14
CA VAL A 255 -25.62 29.57 23.65
C VAL A 255 -25.25 29.93 22.22
N CYS A 256 -26.21 30.28 21.38
CA CYS A 256 -25.98 30.76 20.04
C CYS A 256 -25.67 32.25 20.03
N GLY A 257 -24.44 32.65 19.69
CA GLY A 257 -24.01 34.03 19.58
C GLY A 257 -24.33 34.71 18.23
N ALA A 258 -25.23 34.13 17.42
CA ALA A 258 -25.64 34.74 16.16
C ALA A 258 -26.67 35.86 16.38
N ASP A 259 -26.61 36.92 15.55
CA ASP A 259 -27.52 38.05 15.58
C ASP A 259 -28.84 37.77 14.82
N THR A 260 -28.84 36.77 13.95
CA THR A 260 -29.97 36.40 13.09
C THR A 260 -30.46 34.97 13.42
N ALA A 261 -31.71 34.69 13.06
CA ALA A 261 -32.26 33.35 13.20
C ALA A 261 -31.41 32.29 12.42
N CYS A 262 -31.23 31.13 13.04
CA CYS A 262 -30.49 30.02 12.47
C CYS A 262 -31.42 28.85 12.20
N HIS A 263 -31.30 28.25 11.01
CA HIS A 263 -32.11 27.11 10.58
C HIS A 263 -31.30 25.78 10.59
N LEU A 264 -30.12 25.78 11.20
CA LEU A 264 -29.28 24.60 11.28
C LEU A 264 -29.80 23.64 12.37
N ASP A 265 -29.52 22.35 12.20
CA ASP A 265 -29.90 21.27 13.11
C ASP A 265 -29.08 21.33 14.42
N ALA A 266 -29.59 22.02 15.42
CA ALA A 266 -28.96 22.12 16.74
C ALA A 266 -29.19 20.84 17.57
N PRO A 267 -28.25 20.43 18.42
CA PRO A 267 -26.89 20.99 18.65
C PRO A 267 -25.85 20.50 17.66
N PHE A 268 -26.19 19.57 16.80
CA PHE A 268 -25.26 18.76 16.04
C PHE A 268 -24.36 19.56 15.07
N THR A 269 -24.97 20.47 14.31
CA THR A 269 -24.22 21.32 13.36
C THR A 269 -23.58 22.52 14.06
N CYS A 270 -23.99 22.82 15.29
CA CYS A 270 -23.47 23.96 16.06
C CYS A 270 -22.01 23.78 16.46
N TYR A 271 -21.55 22.56 16.73
CA TYR A 271 -20.20 22.29 17.12
C TYR A 271 -19.13 22.73 16.07
N GLY A 272 -19.51 22.81 14.80
CA GLY A 272 -18.66 23.33 13.74
C GLY A 272 -18.92 24.81 13.40
N CYS A 273 -19.61 25.58 14.24
CA CYS A 273 -20.02 26.96 13.99
C CYS A 273 -19.22 27.93 14.86
N SER A 274 -18.67 29.00 14.25
CA SER A 274 -17.95 30.05 14.96
C SER A 274 -18.78 30.92 15.89
N LYS A 275 -20.11 30.80 15.84
CA LYS A 275 -21.07 31.48 16.73
C LYS A 275 -21.54 30.61 17.89
N PHE A 276 -21.06 29.41 17.97
CA PHE A 276 -21.37 28.48 19.04
C PHE A 276 -20.56 28.86 20.30
N GLN A 277 -21.26 29.01 21.42
CA GLN A 277 -20.64 29.33 22.71
C GLN A 277 -20.92 28.20 23.69
N PRO A 278 -20.10 27.15 23.69
CA PRO A 278 -20.25 26.01 24.60
C PRO A 278 -20.00 26.43 26.03
N LEU A 279 -20.84 25.90 26.93
CA LEU A 279 -20.72 26.11 28.37
C LEU A 279 -19.62 25.22 28.94
N LEU A 280 -18.79 25.76 29.81
CA LEU A 280 -17.63 25.08 30.37
C LEU A 280 -18.00 23.82 31.17
N ASP A 281 -19.11 23.87 31.90
CA ASP A 281 -19.63 22.81 32.80
C ASP A 281 -20.64 21.85 32.14
N ALA A 282 -20.87 22.01 30.83
CA ALA A 282 -21.85 21.19 30.13
C ALA A 282 -21.33 19.79 29.79
N ASP A 283 -22.23 18.80 29.73
CA ASP A 283 -21.89 17.44 29.34
C ASP A 283 -21.73 17.30 27.83
N HIS A 284 -20.60 17.77 27.33
CA HIS A 284 -20.21 17.61 25.94
C HIS A 284 -19.88 16.17 25.55
N SER A 285 -19.59 15.30 26.54
CA SER A 285 -19.32 13.89 26.28
C SER A 285 -20.59 13.14 25.85
N ALA A 286 -21.72 13.41 26.52
CA ALA A 286 -23.03 12.88 26.11
C ALA A 286 -23.43 13.39 24.70
N ALA A 287 -23.11 14.64 24.37
CA ALA A 287 -23.34 15.20 23.05
C ALA A 287 -22.48 14.51 21.98
N LEU A 288 -21.20 14.17 22.27
CA LEU A 288 -20.29 13.43 21.41
C LEU A 288 -20.86 12.03 21.10
N GLU A 289 -21.33 11.31 22.11
CA GLU A 289 -21.94 9.98 21.89
C GLU A 289 -23.18 10.05 20.97
N ARG A 290 -23.99 11.10 21.09
CA ARG A 290 -25.12 11.33 20.20
C ARG A 290 -24.69 11.60 18.76
N LEU A 291 -23.63 12.39 18.55
CA LEU A 291 -23.01 12.66 17.25
C LEU A 291 -22.47 11.39 16.60
N GLU A 292 -21.73 10.58 17.35
CA GLU A 292 -21.14 9.34 16.85
C GLU A 292 -22.22 8.31 16.49
N ARG A 293 -23.28 8.21 17.28
CA ARG A 293 -24.43 7.34 16.99
C ARG A 293 -25.13 7.78 15.71
N ARG A 294 -25.35 9.09 15.54
CA ARG A 294 -26.01 9.64 14.35
C ARG A 294 -25.14 9.44 13.09
N ARG A 295 -23.82 9.60 13.22
CA ARG A 295 -22.88 9.25 12.17
C ARG A 295 -22.98 7.79 11.75
N ALA A 296 -22.97 6.87 12.71
CA ALA A 296 -23.07 5.44 12.46
C ALA A 296 -24.37 5.06 11.73
N GLN A 297 -25.50 5.66 12.13
CA GLN A 297 -26.79 5.48 11.45
C GLN A 297 -26.76 6.02 10.01
N THR A 298 -26.16 7.18 9.79
CA THR A 298 -26.04 7.79 8.45
C THR A 298 -25.15 6.94 7.55
N ILE A 299 -24.00 6.44 8.04
CA ILE A 299 -23.10 5.57 7.29
C ILE A 299 -23.78 4.25 6.89
N ALA A 300 -24.68 3.73 7.72
CA ALA A 300 -25.43 2.52 7.41
C ALA A 300 -26.33 2.70 6.19
N THR A 301 -26.80 3.93 5.96
CA THR A 301 -27.68 4.29 4.83
C THR A 301 -26.88 4.81 3.63
N ASP A 302 -25.95 5.74 3.87
CA ASP A 302 -25.09 6.34 2.84
C ASP A 302 -23.70 6.69 3.42
N LYS A 303 -22.67 5.99 2.92
CA LYS A 303 -21.28 6.21 3.37
C LYS A 303 -20.75 7.61 3.05
N THR A 304 -21.22 8.22 1.98
CA THR A 304 -20.73 9.53 1.54
C THR A 304 -21.25 10.63 2.44
N THR A 305 -22.52 10.55 2.84
CA THR A 305 -23.17 11.52 3.72
C THR A 305 -22.65 11.42 5.17
N GLY A 306 -22.21 10.23 5.59
CA GLY A 306 -21.66 10.02 6.93
C GLY A 306 -20.44 10.89 7.26
N VAL A 307 -19.64 11.25 6.25
CA VAL A 307 -18.46 12.12 6.41
C VAL A 307 -18.81 13.54 6.85
N LEU A 308 -20.03 14.00 6.59
CA LEU A 308 -20.48 15.34 7.01
C LEU A 308 -20.48 15.53 8.52
N TRP A 309 -20.62 14.44 9.28
CA TRP A 309 -20.60 14.45 10.75
C TRP A 309 -19.20 14.54 11.33
N ASP A 310 -18.14 14.17 10.56
CA ASP A 310 -16.76 14.10 11.06
C ASP A 310 -16.26 15.45 11.58
N ARG A 311 -16.65 16.54 10.93
CA ARG A 311 -16.30 17.91 11.37
C ARG A 311 -16.93 18.25 12.74
N ALA A 312 -18.19 17.94 12.94
CA ALA A 312 -18.88 18.22 14.21
C ALA A 312 -18.34 17.35 15.35
N ILE A 313 -18.04 16.07 15.06
CA ILE A 313 -17.41 15.14 16.02
C ILE A 313 -16.03 15.64 16.43
N LEU A 314 -15.19 16.05 15.48
CA LEU A 314 -13.88 16.58 15.78
C LEU A 314 -13.95 17.84 16.62
N ALA A 315 -14.82 18.79 16.25
CA ALA A 315 -15.02 20.03 17.00
C ALA A 315 -15.53 19.76 18.44
N CYS A 316 -16.46 18.81 18.62
CA CYS A 316 -16.95 18.42 19.94
C CYS A 316 -15.84 17.83 20.81
N ARG A 317 -14.98 16.96 20.26
CA ARG A 317 -13.83 16.40 20.97
C ARG A 317 -12.85 17.49 21.39
N MET A 318 -12.60 18.49 20.55
CA MET A 318 -11.72 19.62 20.88
C MET A 318 -12.29 20.45 22.02
N ILE A 319 -13.62 20.73 22.01
CA ILE A 319 -14.28 21.45 23.09
C ILE A 319 -14.16 20.71 24.41
N ILE A 320 -14.32 19.37 24.43
CA ILE A 320 -14.12 18.56 25.64
C ILE A 320 -12.70 18.71 26.17
N ILE A 321 -11.70 18.68 25.29
CA ILE A 321 -10.29 18.85 25.69
C ILE A 321 -10.07 20.24 26.27
N ASP A 322 -10.52 21.29 25.55
CA ASP A 322 -10.35 22.67 25.97
C ASP A 322 -11.08 22.96 27.31
N CYS A 323 -12.30 22.44 27.51
CA CYS A 323 -13.01 22.54 28.78
C CYS A 323 -12.25 21.87 29.93
N ASN A 324 -11.71 20.67 29.70
CA ASN A 324 -10.94 19.96 30.70
C ASN A 324 -9.61 20.68 31.05
N GLU A 325 -8.99 21.35 30.09
CA GLU A 325 -7.78 22.16 30.33
C GLU A 325 -8.10 23.42 31.17
N LEU A 326 -9.19 24.11 30.83
CA LEU A 326 -9.64 25.28 31.57
C LEU A 326 -10.01 24.93 33.01
N CYS A 327 -10.76 23.85 33.24
CA CYS A 327 -11.10 23.39 34.59
C CYS A 327 -9.85 23.01 35.44
N LYS A 328 -8.77 22.53 34.82
CA LYS A 328 -7.52 22.24 35.54
C LYS A 328 -6.77 23.50 35.92
N SER A 329 -6.71 24.50 35.01
CA SER A 329 -6.02 25.77 35.31
C SER A 329 -6.69 26.55 36.45
N ASP A 330 -8.01 26.48 36.57
CA ASP A 330 -8.77 27.13 37.64
C ASP A 330 -8.53 26.45 39.00
N ASN A 331 -8.26 25.12 39.01
CA ASN A 331 -7.95 24.39 40.24
C ASN A 331 -6.48 24.55 40.72
N GLU A 332 -5.54 24.85 39.83
CA GLU A 332 -4.14 25.09 40.19
C GLU A 332 -3.88 26.53 40.65
N GLY A 333 -4.70 27.50 40.20
CA GLY A 333 -4.63 28.90 40.62
C GLY A 333 -5.24 29.21 41.99
N GLY A 334 -5.91 28.24 42.63
CA GLY A 334 -6.60 28.42 43.92
C GLY A 334 -5.80 28.10 45.17
N ASN A 335 -4.53 27.68 45.07
CA ASN A 335 -3.72 27.26 46.23
C ASN A 335 -2.61 28.24 46.69
N ASP A 336 -2.57 29.45 46.13
CA ASP A 336 -1.64 30.50 46.55
C ASP A 336 -2.39 31.71 47.16
N VAL A 337 -3.03 31.52 48.28
CA VAL A 337 -3.37 32.63 49.23
C VAL A 337 -3.20 32.16 50.67
#